data_fd41e3e74819b9f7078e33b8230706ee
#
_entry.id   fd41e3e74819b9f7078e33b8230706ee
#
_cell.length_a   1.000
_cell.length_b   1.000
_cell.length_c   1.000
_cell.angle_alpha   90.00
_cell.angle_beta   90.00
_cell.angle_gamma   90.00
#
_symmetry.space_group_name_H-M   'P 1'
#
loop_
_entity.id
_entity.type
_entity.pdbx_description
1 polymer ?
#
loop_
_entity_poly.entity_id
_entity_poly.type
_entity_poly.pdbx_seq_one_letter_code
_entity_poly.pdbx_strand_id
1 'polypeptide(L)'
;EELEQTVPPTLPALIELELAGFDDGDLATLEACARAGETFDAATLAAALDRDIPDVELALSTMSRRQGLIGATGARSWPDGTMSASYAFTHRLYQQVLYERVPSSRRAQLHHRIAQRLEQAYGDRCHEIAVELASHFAPTGDSLRAVEYLRLAGAQAAARDAHRHAAAFLRDALGRLEAVPAGLVRDQAELHVRVALGPTLVATRGWFDDSVSDNYQRALALCEGRQDCPEAAAARYGLATVSELHGEFETTEKLLSPLLDAEHDGALVMEAHELIACSTFHQGAFVRSLRNATMVLESWDEDAYSVPMSRIAEHPASSCNSWSSLASWALGHSDASLAQAERAVQLGERNLYALSTAVQQ
;
A
#
# COMPACT_ATOMS: atom_id res chain seq x y z
N GLU A 1 -38.51 -8.89 51.85
CA GLU A 1 -37.38 -9.75 51.42
C GLU A 1 -36.66 -9.03 50.34
N GLU A 2 -35.46 -8.61 50.68
CA GLU A 2 -34.55 -7.71 50.00
C GLU A 2 -34.09 -8.33 48.70
N LEU A 3 -34.44 -7.71 47.61
CA LEU A 3 -33.67 -7.82 46.37
C LEU A 3 -32.35 -7.06 46.60
N GLU A 4 -31.33 -7.74 47.12
CA GLU A 4 -29.94 -7.34 46.94
C GLU A 4 -29.66 -7.38 45.44
N GLN A 5 -29.91 -6.25 44.78
CA GLN A 5 -29.32 -5.97 43.46
C GLN A 5 -27.82 -5.87 43.67
N THR A 6 -27.11 -6.97 43.49
CA THR A 6 -25.65 -6.97 43.41
C THR A 6 -25.26 -6.09 42.27
N VAL A 7 -24.79 -4.87 42.57
CA VAL A 7 -24.22 -3.97 41.57
C VAL A 7 -23.06 -4.70 40.93
N PRO A 8 -23.03 -4.86 39.59
CA PRO A 8 -21.93 -5.54 38.91
C PRO A 8 -20.61 -4.87 39.22
N PRO A 9 -19.55 -5.61 39.53
CA PRO A 9 -18.28 -5.04 39.97
C PRO A 9 -17.50 -4.30 38.87
N THR A 10 -17.93 -4.43 37.60
CA THR A 10 -17.28 -3.79 36.44
C THR A 10 -18.29 -3.25 35.46
N LEU A 11 -17.89 -2.23 34.70
CA LEU A 11 -18.70 -1.65 33.63
C LEU A 11 -19.12 -2.68 32.56
N PRO A 12 -18.22 -3.58 32.08
CA PRO A 12 -18.60 -4.67 31.18
C PRO A 12 -19.69 -5.58 31.74
N ALA A 13 -19.65 -5.93 33.03
CA ALA A 13 -20.69 -6.75 33.67
C ALA A 13 -22.06 -6.04 33.74
N LEU A 14 -22.05 -4.71 33.86
CA LEU A 14 -23.28 -3.90 33.76
C LEU A 14 -23.89 -3.98 32.37
N ILE A 15 -23.05 -3.83 31.35
CA ILE A 15 -23.45 -3.94 29.93
C ILE A 15 -23.99 -5.34 29.62
N GLU A 16 -23.38 -6.40 30.15
CA GLU A 16 -23.86 -7.77 29.99
C GLU A 16 -25.26 -7.96 30.61
N LEU A 17 -25.52 -7.35 31.75
CA LEU A 17 -26.85 -7.37 32.39
C LEU A 17 -27.88 -6.63 31.52
N GLU A 18 -27.53 -5.49 30.94
CA GLU A 18 -28.39 -4.74 30.03
C GLU A 18 -28.69 -5.55 28.76
N LEU A 19 -27.68 -6.22 28.18
CA LEU A 19 -27.83 -7.09 27.03
C LEU A 19 -28.66 -8.32 27.27
N ALA A 20 -28.76 -8.80 28.50
CA ALA A 20 -29.64 -9.94 28.89
C ALA A 20 -31.13 -9.63 28.70
N GLY A 21 -31.51 -8.35 28.59
CA GLY A 21 -32.91 -7.94 28.36
C GLY A 21 -33.32 -7.94 26.86
N PHE A 22 -32.43 -8.25 25.95
CA PHE A 22 -32.73 -8.30 24.52
C PHE A 22 -33.16 -9.69 24.09
N ASP A 23 -34.02 -9.79 23.08
CA ASP A 23 -34.29 -11.07 22.44
C ASP A 23 -33.10 -11.52 21.56
N ASP A 24 -33.11 -12.81 21.19
CA ASP A 24 -32.00 -13.42 20.42
C ASP A 24 -31.83 -12.77 19.05
N GLY A 25 -32.88 -12.24 18.42
CA GLY A 25 -32.83 -11.59 17.10
C GLY A 25 -32.19 -10.21 17.19
N ASP A 26 -32.57 -9.43 18.19
CA ASP A 26 -32.01 -8.11 18.47
C ASP A 26 -30.54 -8.23 18.88
N LEU A 27 -30.23 -9.20 19.76
CA LEU A 27 -28.85 -9.47 20.18
C LEU A 27 -27.97 -9.88 19.00
N ALA A 28 -28.46 -10.77 18.12
CA ALA A 28 -27.75 -11.15 16.91
C ALA A 28 -27.49 -9.96 15.96
N THR A 29 -28.41 -9.00 15.90
CA THR A 29 -28.27 -7.77 15.11
C THR A 29 -27.21 -6.86 15.74
N LEU A 30 -27.24 -6.65 17.05
CA LEU A 30 -26.22 -5.86 17.77
C LEU A 30 -24.81 -6.47 17.67
N GLU A 31 -24.72 -7.80 17.74
CA GLU A 31 -23.47 -8.53 17.51
C GLU A 31 -22.92 -8.30 16.10
N ALA A 32 -23.78 -8.28 15.08
CA ALA A 32 -23.39 -7.95 13.71
C ALA A 32 -22.95 -6.47 13.59
N CYS A 33 -23.64 -5.53 14.26
CA CYS A 33 -23.23 -4.13 14.35
C CYS A 33 -21.79 -4.01 14.88
N ALA A 34 -21.49 -4.71 15.96
CA ALA A 34 -20.15 -4.66 16.57
C ALA A 34 -19.05 -5.17 15.63
N ARG A 35 -19.39 -6.03 14.66
CA ARG A 35 -18.46 -6.53 13.63
C ARG A 35 -18.29 -5.58 12.45
N ALA A 36 -19.33 -4.85 12.11
CA ALA A 36 -19.25 -3.86 11.03
C ALA A 36 -18.37 -2.65 11.38
N GLY A 37 -18.20 -2.34 12.68
CA GLY A 37 -17.32 -1.26 13.13
C GLY A 37 -17.96 -0.35 14.17
N GLU A 38 -17.30 0.77 14.48
CA GLU A 38 -17.85 1.82 15.37
C GLU A 38 -19.05 2.51 14.70
N THR A 39 -18.97 2.71 13.39
CA THR A 39 -20.04 3.20 12.52
C THR A 39 -20.40 2.11 11.52
N PHE A 40 -21.66 1.95 11.23
CA PHE A 40 -22.16 0.92 10.33
C PHE A 40 -23.43 1.37 9.64
N ASP A 41 -23.81 0.71 8.57
CA ASP A 41 -25.04 1.00 7.84
C ASP A 41 -25.90 -0.27 7.68
N ALA A 42 -27.19 -0.05 7.43
CA ALA A 42 -28.16 -1.14 7.35
C ALA A 42 -27.89 -2.10 6.17
N ALA A 43 -27.33 -1.62 5.04
CA ALA A 43 -27.01 -2.47 3.89
C ALA A 43 -25.87 -3.44 4.19
N THR A 44 -24.83 -2.98 4.91
CA THR A 44 -23.74 -3.83 5.40
C THR A 44 -24.28 -4.93 6.32
N LEU A 45 -25.18 -4.57 7.25
CA LEU A 45 -25.74 -5.52 8.22
C LEU A 45 -26.74 -6.47 7.57
N ALA A 46 -27.52 -6.02 6.59
CA ALA A 46 -28.43 -6.85 5.82
C ALA A 46 -27.67 -7.99 5.14
N ALA A 47 -26.55 -7.68 4.50
CA ALA A 47 -25.68 -8.70 3.93
C ALA A 47 -25.04 -9.62 4.98
N ALA A 48 -24.58 -9.07 6.11
CA ALA A 48 -23.99 -9.86 7.20
C ALA A 48 -24.98 -10.87 7.79
N LEU A 49 -26.25 -10.45 7.95
CA LEU A 49 -27.32 -11.23 8.59
C LEU A 49 -28.14 -12.08 7.61
N ASP A 50 -27.90 -11.90 6.29
CA ASP A 50 -28.72 -12.54 5.24
C ASP A 50 -30.22 -12.15 5.34
N ARG A 51 -30.46 -10.83 5.46
CA ARG A 51 -31.79 -10.22 5.61
C ARG A 51 -31.98 -9.06 4.63
N ASP A 52 -33.24 -8.67 4.40
CA ASP A 52 -33.55 -7.51 3.58
C ASP A 52 -33.20 -6.19 4.27
N ILE A 53 -32.73 -5.19 3.51
CA ILE A 53 -32.32 -3.89 4.01
C ILE A 53 -33.45 -3.20 4.80
N PRO A 54 -34.73 -3.13 4.31
CA PRO A 54 -35.82 -2.50 5.07
C PRO A 54 -36.07 -3.11 6.44
N ASP A 55 -35.95 -4.44 6.56
CA ASP A 55 -36.15 -5.15 7.82
C ASP A 55 -35.06 -4.80 8.83
N VAL A 56 -33.82 -4.70 8.37
CA VAL A 56 -32.69 -4.31 9.21
C VAL A 56 -32.79 -2.84 9.61
N GLU A 57 -33.18 -1.95 8.71
CA GLU A 57 -33.42 -0.53 9.01
C GLU A 57 -34.52 -0.35 10.07
N LEU A 58 -35.62 -1.10 9.97
CA LEU A 58 -36.68 -1.09 10.97
C LEU A 58 -36.18 -1.55 12.35
N ALA A 59 -35.41 -2.64 12.41
CA ALA A 59 -34.82 -3.14 13.63
C ALA A 59 -33.88 -2.10 14.27
N LEU A 60 -32.92 -1.57 13.49
CA LEU A 60 -31.94 -0.57 13.95
C LEU A 60 -32.62 0.72 14.43
N SER A 61 -33.63 1.22 13.67
CA SER A 61 -34.36 2.41 14.06
C SER A 61 -35.17 2.21 15.37
N THR A 62 -35.66 1.00 15.60
CA THR A 62 -36.37 0.63 16.83
C THR A 62 -35.42 0.58 18.00
N MET A 63 -34.27 -0.10 17.87
CA MET A 63 -33.19 -0.15 18.87
C MET A 63 -32.65 1.22 19.23
N SER A 64 -32.37 2.06 18.22
CA SER A 64 -31.89 3.43 18.42
C SER A 64 -32.85 4.27 19.27
N ARG A 65 -34.16 4.09 19.10
CA ARG A 65 -35.15 4.88 19.84
C ARG A 65 -35.45 4.33 21.27
N ARG A 66 -35.32 3.04 21.47
CA ARG A 66 -35.75 2.39 22.71
C ARG A 66 -34.65 2.16 23.73
N GLN A 67 -33.43 1.93 23.28
CA GLN A 67 -32.40 1.31 24.11
C GLN A 67 -31.09 2.13 24.21
N GLY A 68 -30.92 3.16 23.38
CA GLY A 68 -29.80 4.10 23.52
C GLY A 68 -28.39 3.52 23.27
N LEU A 69 -28.28 2.23 22.92
CA LEU A 69 -26.99 1.58 22.64
C LEU A 69 -26.37 2.05 21.32
N ILE A 70 -27.22 2.33 20.36
CA ILE A 70 -26.85 2.85 19.03
C ILE A 70 -27.63 4.12 18.72
N GLY A 71 -27.04 5.00 17.93
CA GLY A 71 -27.67 6.25 17.47
C GLY A 71 -27.59 6.39 15.95
N ALA A 72 -28.65 6.94 15.33
CA ALA A 72 -28.64 7.24 13.92
C ALA A 72 -27.64 8.40 13.64
N THR A 73 -26.80 8.24 12.61
CA THR A 73 -25.78 9.21 12.21
C THR A 73 -26.06 9.86 10.84
N GLY A 74 -27.06 9.38 10.10
CA GLY A 74 -27.45 9.89 8.79
C GLY A 74 -27.74 8.78 7.80
N ALA A 75 -27.36 9.02 6.54
CA ALA A 75 -27.47 8.05 5.46
C ALA A 75 -26.16 8.01 4.67
N ARG A 76 -25.81 6.83 4.15
CA ARG A 76 -24.67 6.60 3.26
C ARG A 76 -25.16 6.23 1.87
N SER A 77 -24.57 6.84 0.85
CA SER A 77 -24.73 6.42 -0.54
C SER A 77 -23.51 5.59 -0.93
N TRP A 78 -23.75 4.43 -1.48
CA TRP A 78 -22.74 3.51 -1.94
C TRP A 78 -22.45 3.71 -3.44
N PRO A 79 -21.28 3.31 -3.96
CA PRO A 79 -20.94 3.46 -5.37
C PRO A 79 -21.90 2.73 -6.32
N ASP A 80 -22.52 1.63 -5.88
CA ASP A 80 -23.52 0.87 -6.64
C ASP A 80 -24.92 1.52 -6.63
N GLY A 81 -25.08 2.71 -6.04
CA GLY A 81 -26.34 3.43 -5.92
C GLY A 81 -27.20 3.04 -4.71
N THR A 82 -26.78 2.07 -3.90
CA THR A 82 -27.51 1.72 -2.67
C THR A 82 -27.50 2.90 -1.70
N MET A 83 -28.69 3.28 -1.23
CA MET A 83 -28.86 4.23 -0.12
C MET A 83 -29.14 3.46 1.16
N SER A 84 -28.46 3.78 2.23
CA SER A 84 -28.60 3.04 3.49
C SER A 84 -28.50 3.98 4.70
N ALA A 85 -29.37 3.77 5.69
CA ALA A 85 -29.32 4.48 6.97
C ALA A 85 -28.07 4.05 7.75
N SER A 86 -27.38 5.05 8.31
CA SER A 86 -26.13 4.87 9.06
C SER A 86 -26.34 5.09 10.54
N TYR A 87 -25.62 4.30 11.32
CA TYR A 87 -25.68 4.27 12.78
C TYR A 87 -24.29 4.19 13.39
N ALA A 88 -24.18 4.52 14.68
CA ALA A 88 -22.97 4.33 15.47
C ALA A 88 -23.32 3.82 16.88
N PHE A 89 -22.41 3.13 17.52
CA PHE A 89 -22.52 2.87 18.95
C PHE A 89 -22.41 4.17 19.74
N THR A 90 -23.29 4.37 20.74
CA THR A 90 -23.25 5.55 21.62
C THR A 90 -22.01 5.54 22.50
N HIS A 91 -21.48 4.36 22.79
CA HIS A 91 -20.23 4.20 23.53
C HIS A 91 -19.43 3.00 23.03
N ARG A 92 -18.12 3.16 22.89
CA ARG A 92 -17.20 2.11 22.40
C ARG A 92 -17.21 0.83 23.21
N LEU A 93 -17.52 0.91 24.51
CA LEU A 93 -17.61 -0.27 25.37
C LEU A 93 -18.74 -1.23 24.96
N TYR A 94 -19.87 -0.73 24.46
CA TYR A 94 -20.93 -1.58 23.92
C TYR A 94 -20.43 -2.43 22.76
N GLN A 95 -19.73 -1.77 21.82
CA GLN A 95 -19.12 -2.47 20.70
C GLN A 95 -18.13 -3.55 21.18
N GLN A 96 -17.26 -3.23 22.13
CA GLN A 96 -16.24 -4.15 22.62
C GLN A 96 -16.86 -5.37 23.29
N VAL A 97 -17.82 -5.20 24.21
CA VAL A 97 -18.49 -6.32 24.89
C VAL A 97 -19.24 -7.20 23.89
N LEU A 98 -20.01 -6.61 22.98
CA LEU A 98 -20.70 -7.35 21.92
C LEU A 98 -19.72 -8.06 20.97
N TYR A 99 -18.59 -7.44 20.67
CA TYR A 99 -17.54 -8.02 19.83
C TYR A 99 -16.96 -9.29 20.47
N GLU A 100 -16.75 -9.34 21.78
CA GLU A 100 -16.16 -10.48 22.48
C GLU A 100 -17.15 -11.66 22.63
N ARG A 101 -18.47 -11.41 22.69
CA ARG A 101 -19.51 -12.44 22.85
C ARG A 101 -19.60 -13.42 21.68
N VAL A 102 -19.31 -12.96 20.44
CA VAL A 102 -19.52 -13.78 19.24
C VAL A 102 -18.44 -14.85 19.11
N PRO A 103 -18.80 -16.15 18.97
CA PRO A 103 -17.85 -17.22 18.71
C PRO A 103 -17.00 -16.97 17.45
N SER A 104 -15.75 -17.46 17.44
CA SER A 104 -14.79 -17.20 16.36
C SER A 104 -15.29 -17.61 14.97
N SER A 105 -15.97 -18.75 14.86
CA SER A 105 -16.53 -19.22 13.58
C SER A 105 -17.60 -18.28 13.02
N ARG A 106 -18.52 -17.82 13.89
CA ARG A 106 -19.56 -16.86 13.49
C ARG A 106 -18.97 -15.50 13.16
N ARG A 107 -17.92 -15.08 13.88
CA ARG A 107 -17.16 -13.88 13.55
C ARG A 107 -16.64 -13.91 12.13
N ALA A 108 -15.94 -14.97 11.75
CA ALA A 108 -15.39 -15.14 10.42
C ALA A 108 -16.47 -15.06 9.34
N GLN A 109 -17.64 -15.68 9.57
CA GLN A 109 -18.76 -15.62 8.62
C GLN A 109 -19.32 -14.20 8.45
N LEU A 110 -19.54 -13.47 9.55
CA LEU A 110 -20.03 -12.09 9.48
C LEU A 110 -19.05 -11.18 8.73
N HIS A 111 -17.77 -11.22 9.08
CA HIS A 111 -16.74 -10.47 8.39
C HIS A 111 -16.66 -10.82 6.90
N HIS A 112 -16.76 -12.10 6.54
CA HIS A 112 -16.73 -12.54 5.16
C HIS A 112 -17.90 -11.96 4.33
N ARG A 113 -19.13 -12.02 4.87
CA ARG A 113 -20.30 -11.46 4.19
C ARG A 113 -20.23 -9.94 4.05
N ILE A 114 -19.77 -9.25 5.09
CA ILE A 114 -19.52 -7.80 5.04
C ILE A 114 -18.52 -7.48 3.93
N ALA A 115 -17.37 -8.16 3.92
CA ALA A 115 -16.33 -7.94 2.92
C ALA A 115 -16.85 -8.17 1.49
N GLN A 116 -17.59 -9.27 1.26
CA GLN A 116 -18.18 -9.55 -0.04
C GLN A 116 -19.17 -8.47 -0.48
N ARG A 117 -20.00 -7.97 0.43
CA ARG A 117 -20.94 -6.88 0.11
C ARG A 117 -20.22 -5.59 -0.23
N LEU A 118 -19.16 -5.27 0.51
CA LEU A 118 -18.31 -4.11 0.23
C LEU A 118 -17.60 -4.24 -1.13
N GLU A 119 -17.04 -5.39 -1.46
CA GLU A 119 -16.44 -5.65 -2.78
C GLU A 119 -17.45 -5.46 -3.91
N GLN A 120 -18.66 -6.00 -3.76
CA GLN A 120 -19.72 -5.86 -4.76
C GLN A 120 -20.13 -4.40 -4.97
N ALA A 121 -20.25 -3.64 -3.89
CA ALA A 121 -20.68 -2.25 -3.94
C ALA A 121 -19.62 -1.31 -4.53
N TYR A 122 -18.37 -1.57 -4.24
CA TYR A 122 -17.26 -0.72 -4.67
C TYR A 122 -16.65 -1.15 -6.01
N GLY A 123 -16.75 -2.43 -6.40
CA GLY A 123 -16.22 -2.92 -7.68
C GLY A 123 -14.77 -2.48 -7.91
N ASP A 124 -14.49 -1.81 -9.02
CA ASP A 124 -13.14 -1.31 -9.34
C ASP A 124 -12.63 -0.24 -8.36
N ARG A 125 -13.51 0.32 -7.52
CA ARG A 125 -13.18 1.31 -6.50
C ARG A 125 -12.82 0.69 -5.13
N CYS A 126 -12.67 -0.64 -5.02
CA CYS A 126 -12.28 -1.31 -3.78
C CYS A 126 -10.99 -0.76 -3.15
N HIS A 127 -10.13 -0.16 -3.96
CA HIS A 127 -8.92 0.51 -3.49
C HIS A 127 -9.24 1.65 -2.49
N GLU A 128 -10.39 2.34 -2.62
CA GLU A 128 -10.78 3.45 -1.72
C GLU A 128 -11.04 2.99 -0.28
N ILE A 129 -11.45 1.73 -0.13
CA ILE A 129 -11.78 1.09 1.16
C ILE A 129 -10.84 -0.10 1.48
N ALA A 130 -9.64 -0.11 0.91
CA ALA A 130 -8.72 -1.23 1.04
C ALA A 130 -8.39 -1.59 2.49
N VAL A 131 -8.24 -0.60 3.39
CA VAL A 131 -7.99 -0.83 4.82
C VAL A 131 -9.19 -1.51 5.48
N GLU A 132 -10.41 -1.09 5.16
CA GLU A 132 -11.66 -1.68 5.67
C GLU A 132 -11.79 -3.13 5.20
N LEU A 133 -11.60 -3.38 3.89
CA LEU A 133 -11.63 -4.73 3.32
C LEU A 133 -10.55 -5.65 3.94
N ALA A 134 -9.33 -5.16 4.10
CA ALA A 134 -8.25 -5.91 4.76
C ALA A 134 -8.65 -6.32 6.19
N SER A 135 -9.25 -5.41 6.95
CA SER A 135 -9.70 -5.67 8.31
C SER A 135 -10.81 -6.73 8.39
N HIS A 136 -11.69 -6.76 7.38
CA HIS A 136 -12.74 -7.76 7.30
C HIS A 136 -12.25 -9.11 6.80
N PHE A 137 -11.33 -9.18 5.83
CA PHE A 137 -10.77 -10.47 5.39
C PHE A 137 -9.81 -11.10 6.40
N ALA A 138 -9.14 -10.31 7.23
CA ALA A 138 -8.17 -10.78 8.22
C ALA A 138 -8.68 -11.92 9.13
N PRO A 139 -9.89 -11.85 9.72
CA PRO A 139 -10.42 -12.89 10.60
C PRO A 139 -11.12 -14.04 9.86
N THR A 140 -11.24 -14.00 8.53
CA THR A 140 -11.98 -15.01 7.74
C THR A 140 -11.17 -16.25 7.40
N GLY A 141 -9.84 -16.19 7.55
CA GLY A 141 -8.90 -17.19 7.03
C GLY A 141 -8.57 -17.02 5.55
N ASP A 142 -9.18 -16.07 4.84
CA ASP A 142 -8.81 -15.68 3.47
C ASP A 142 -7.60 -14.74 3.51
N SER A 143 -6.45 -15.31 3.86
CA SER A 143 -5.20 -14.55 3.99
C SER A 143 -4.79 -13.88 2.70
N LEU A 144 -5.06 -14.48 1.53
CA LEU A 144 -4.66 -13.91 0.24
C LEU A 144 -5.42 -12.62 -0.09
N ARG A 145 -6.74 -12.59 0.15
CA ARG A 145 -7.51 -11.34 -0.01
C ARG A 145 -7.07 -10.27 0.99
N ALA A 146 -6.84 -10.64 2.24
CA ALA A 146 -6.32 -9.71 3.24
C ALA A 146 -4.97 -9.12 2.81
N VAL A 147 -4.06 -9.93 2.27
CA VAL A 147 -2.76 -9.51 1.73
C VAL A 147 -2.92 -8.54 0.57
N GLU A 148 -3.81 -8.84 -0.39
CA GLU A 148 -4.03 -7.97 -1.55
C GLU A 148 -4.58 -6.60 -1.13
N TYR A 149 -5.54 -6.54 -0.21
CA TYR A 149 -6.07 -5.27 0.27
C TYR A 149 -5.07 -4.50 1.15
N LEU A 150 -4.22 -5.17 1.92
CA LEU A 150 -3.11 -4.53 2.62
C LEU A 150 -2.08 -3.94 1.64
N ARG A 151 -1.80 -4.64 0.54
CA ARG A 151 -0.93 -4.13 -0.53
C ARG A 151 -1.50 -2.88 -1.17
N LEU A 152 -2.80 -2.88 -1.49
CA LEU A 152 -3.49 -1.70 -2.02
C LEU A 152 -3.50 -0.53 -1.03
N ALA A 153 -3.76 -0.80 0.25
CA ALA A 153 -3.69 0.21 1.32
C ALA A 153 -2.27 0.80 1.45
N GLY A 154 -1.25 -0.06 1.34
CA GLY A 154 0.15 0.34 1.32
C GLY A 154 0.49 1.24 0.14
N ALA A 155 0.05 0.88 -1.07
CA ALA A 155 0.25 1.68 -2.28
C ALA A 155 -0.43 3.06 -2.17
N GLN A 156 -1.66 3.13 -1.65
CA GLN A 156 -2.35 4.40 -1.41
C GLN A 156 -1.66 5.28 -0.36
N ALA A 157 -1.18 4.67 0.72
CA ALA A 157 -0.46 5.41 1.74
C ALA A 157 0.86 5.97 1.18
N ALA A 158 1.58 5.20 0.37
CA ALA A 158 2.80 5.65 -0.32
C ALA A 158 2.51 6.81 -1.29
N ALA A 159 1.43 6.73 -2.06
CA ALA A 159 1.01 7.80 -3.00
C ALA A 159 0.64 9.13 -2.30
N ARG A 160 0.43 9.09 -0.99
CA ARG A 160 0.17 10.28 -0.13
C ARG A 160 1.37 10.62 0.76
N ASP A 161 2.56 10.16 0.42
CA ASP A 161 3.81 10.32 1.18
C ASP A 161 3.75 9.79 2.63
N ALA A 162 2.73 9.01 2.97
CA ALA A 162 2.57 8.38 4.28
C ALA A 162 3.38 7.07 4.39
N HIS A 163 4.68 7.12 4.06
CA HIS A 163 5.55 5.96 3.91
C HIS A 163 5.63 5.06 5.15
N ARG A 164 5.53 5.63 6.37
CA ARG A 164 5.50 4.81 7.61
C ARG A 164 4.27 3.92 7.68
N HIS A 165 3.10 4.46 7.32
CA HIS A 165 1.86 3.68 7.26
C HIS A 165 1.90 2.65 6.13
N ALA A 166 2.41 3.04 4.95
CA ALA A 166 2.62 2.12 3.84
C ALA A 166 3.50 0.92 4.25
N ALA A 167 4.64 1.18 4.90
CA ALA A 167 5.51 0.12 5.41
C ALA A 167 4.82 -0.78 6.45
N ALA A 168 3.96 -0.22 7.30
CA ALA A 168 3.21 -0.99 8.29
C ALA A 168 2.21 -1.95 7.62
N PHE A 169 1.42 -1.46 6.65
CA PHE A 169 0.48 -2.29 5.90
C PHE A 169 1.19 -3.40 5.11
N LEU A 170 2.30 -3.08 4.43
CA LEU A 170 3.03 -4.06 3.63
C LEU A 170 3.75 -5.11 4.48
N ARG A 171 4.23 -4.75 5.68
CA ARG A 171 4.77 -5.74 6.63
C ARG A 171 3.68 -6.63 7.24
N ASP A 172 2.49 -6.08 7.55
CA ASP A 172 1.35 -6.91 7.97
C ASP A 172 0.96 -7.89 6.86
N ALA A 173 0.96 -7.46 5.59
CA ALA A 173 0.73 -8.32 4.44
C ALA A 173 1.73 -9.50 4.39
N LEU A 174 3.04 -9.23 4.55
CA LEU A 174 4.06 -10.28 4.60
C LEU A 174 3.85 -11.26 5.77
N GLY A 175 3.50 -10.74 6.96
CA GLY A 175 3.21 -11.61 8.12
C GLY A 175 2.01 -12.53 7.89
N ARG A 176 0.98 -12.07 7.17
CA ARG A 176 -0.19 -12.91 6.84
C ARG A 176 0.09 -14.00 5.83
N LEU A 177 1.09 -13.81 4.97
CA LEU A 177 1.53 -14.84 4.03
C LEU A 177 2.13 -16.07 4.72
N GLU A 178 2.56 -15.96 5.99
CA GLU A 178 3.04 -17.12 6.74
C GLU A 178 1.96 -18.19 6.95
N ALA A 179 0.69 -17.76 7.01
CA ALA A 179 -0.46 -18.67 7.11
C ALA A 179 -0.90 -19.27 5.77
N VAL A 180 -0.37 -18.79 4.64
CA VAL A 180 -0.67 -19.31 3.30
C VAL A 180 0.28 -20.48 2.99
N PRO A 181 -0.22 -21.63 2.52
CA PRO A 181 0.63 -22.75 2.12
C PRO A 181 1.67 -22.33 1.08
N ALA A 182 2.89 -22.87 1.20
CA ALA A 182 3.95 -22.62 0.24
C ALA A 182 3.54 -23.05 -1.18
N GLY A 183 3.89 -22.26 -2.18
CA GLY A 183 3.59 -22.50 -3.59
C GLY A 183 3.48 -21.22 -4.40
N LEU A 184 3.27 -21.38 -5.71
CA LEU A 184 3.33 -20.27 -6.68
C LEU A 184 2.41 -19.09 -6.33
N VAL A 185 1.22 -19.33 -5.78
CA VAL A 185 0.25 -18.27 -5.43
C VAL A 185 0.78 -17.42 -4.27
N ARG A 186 1.34 -18.08 -3.23
CA ARG A 186 1.99 -17.38 -2.11
C ARG A 186 3.21 -16.60 -2.59
N ASP A 187 4.05 -17.22 -3.41
CA ASP A 187 5.30 -16.61 -3.91
C ASP A 187 4.99 -15.39 -4.79
N GLN A 188 3.93 -15.44 -5.59
CA GLN A 188 3.47 -14.30 -6.37
C GLN A 188 2.96 -13.16 -5.48
N ALA A 189 2.15 -13.48 -4.48
CA ALA A 189 1.65 -12.48 -3.54
C ALA A 189 2.80 -11.85 -2.73
N GLU A 190 3.78 -12.65 -2.28
CA GLU A 190 4.98 -12.16 -1.61
C GLU A 190 5.77 -11.21 -2.50
N LEU A 191 5.97 -11.58 -3.76
CA LEU A 191 6.69 -10.77 -4.74
C LEU A 191 6.04 -9.39 -4.93
N HIS A 192 4.73 -9.35 -5.16
CA HIS A 192 3.99 -8.09 -5.32
C HIS A 192 4.10 -7.18 -4.09
N VAL A 193 4.02 -7.77 -2.89
CA VAL A 193 4.18 -7.00 -1.64
C VAL A 193 5.60 -6.46 -1.50
N ARG A 194 6.63 -7.26 -1.81
CA ARG A 194 8.03 -6.84 -1.70
C ARG A 194 8.41 -5.75 -2.68
N VAL A 195 7.90 -5.81 -3.91
CA VAL A 195 8.11 -4.76 -4.91
C VAL A 195 7.50 -3.43 -4.45
N ALA A 196 6.30 -3.47 -3.85
CA ALA A 196 5.68 -2.29 -3.27
C ALA A 196 6.39 -1.80 -2.00
N LEU A 197 6.99 -2.70 -1.21
CA LEU A 197 7.67 -2.38 0.04
C LEU A 197 9.03 -1.70 -0.19
N GLY A 198 9.78 -2.08 -1.23
CA GLY A 198 11.13 -1.58 -1.50
C GLY A 198 11.24 -0.05 -1.44
N PRO A 199 10.52 0.72 -2.29
CA PRO A 199 10.55 2.18 -2.26
C PRO A 199 10.15 2.77 -0.90
N THR A 200 9.23 2.12 -0.21
CA THR A 200 8.76 2.54 1.11
C THR A 200 9.83 2.36 2.19
N LEU A 201 10.63 1.29 2.10
CA LEU A 201 11.78 1.07 2.98
C LEU A 201 12.85 2.12 2.72
N VAL A 202 13.16 2.41 1.46
CA VAL A 202 14.09 3.48 1.09
C VAL A 202 13.67 4.82 1.67
N ALA A 203 12.40 5.21 1.51
CA ALA A 203 11.89 6.47 2.03
C ALA A 203 11.88 6.57 3.56
N THR A 204 11.78 5.44 4.28
CA THR A 204 11.70 5.43 5.75
C THR A 204 13.01 5.14 6.46
N ARG A 205 13.95 4.46 5.81
CA ARG A 205 15.19 3.96 6.40
C ARG A 205 16.45 4.38 5.67
N GLY A 206 16.30 4.84 4.42
CA GLY A 206 17.42 5.14 3.52
C GLY A 206 17.96 3.90 2.82
N TRP A 207 18.77 4.13 1.79
CA TRP A 207 19.33 3.10 0.92
C TRP A 207 20.34 2.16 1.62
N PHE A 208 20.97 2.61 2.70
CA PHE A 208 22.03 1.89 3.43
C PHE A 208 21.49 0.93 4.50
N ASP A 209 20.17 0.85 4.70
CA ASP A 209 19.57 -0.10 5.65
C ASP A 209 19.51 -1.50 5.02
N ASP A 210 20.05 -2.49 5.71
CA ASP A 210 20.13 -3.88 5.23
C ASP A 210 18.75 -4.44 4.79
N SER A 211 17.68 -3.98 5.43
CA SER A 211 16.32 -4.42 5.08
C SER A 211 15.90 -4.03 3.66
N VAL A 212 16.52 -3.02 3.05
CA VAL A 212 16.28 -2.64 1.65
C VAL A 212 16.91 -3.66 0.71
N SER A 213 18.18 -3.98 0.93
CA SER A 213 18.92 -5.01 0.21
C SER A 213 18.23 -6.37 0.31
N ASP A 214 17.94 -6.83 1.54
CA ASP A 214 17.27 -8.11 1.81
C ASP A 214 15.92 -8.21 1.11
N ASN A 215 15.14 -7.12 1.11
CA ASN A 215 13.84 -7.08 0.46
C ASN A 215 13.94 -7.30 -1.05
N TYR A 216 14.86 -6.58 -1.73
CA TYR A 216 15.04 -6.72 -3.18
C TYR A 216 15.68 -8.05 -3.57
N GLN A 217 16.66 -8.56 -2.79
CA GLN A 217 17.23 -9.89 -2.99
C GLN A 217 16.16 -10.98 -2.91
N ARG A 218 15.30 -10.93 -1.90
CA ARG A 218 14.20 -11.89 -1.76
C ARG A 218 13.19 -11.76 -2.90
N ALA A 219 12.88 -10.55 -3.37
CA ALA A 219 12.01 -10.35 -4.53
C ALA A 219 12.61 -10.99 -5.80
N LEU A 220 13.91 -10.83 -6.04
CA LEU A 220 14.60 -11.49 -7.17
C LEU A 220 14.61 -13.00 -7.05
N ALA A 221 14.87 -13.56 -5.88
CA ALA A 221 14.83 -15.00 -5.64
C ALA A 221 13.45 -15.61 -5.95
N LEU A 222 12.36 -14.86 -5.73
CA LEU A 222 11.00 -15.28 -6.08
C LEU A 222 10.74 -15.28 -7.60
N CYS A 223 11.57 -14.58 -8.38
CA CYS A 223 11.51 -14.58 -9.85
C CYS A 223 12.37 -15.69 -10.49
N GLU A 224 13.27 -16.33 -9.73
CA GLU A 224 14.15 -17.36 -10.27
C GLU A 224 13.37 -18.54 -10.85
N GLY A 225 13.80 -18.98 -12.05
CA GLY A 225 13.16 -20.09 -12.77
C GLY A 225 11.83 -19.76 -13.45
N ARG A 226 11.37 -18.50 -13.37
CA ARG A 226 10.15 -18.03 -14.07
C ARG A 226 10.55 -17.41 -15.41
N GLN A 227 9.89 -17.83 -16.49
CA GLN A 227 10.15 -17.32 -17.84
C GLN A 227 9.68 -15.86 -18.02
N ASP A 228 8.63 -15.47 -17.29
CA ASP A 228 8.06 -14.13 -17.34
C ASP A 228 7.83 -13.63 -15.90
N CYS A 229 8.61 -12.62 -15.50
CA CYS A 229 8.54 -12.00 -14.20
C CYS A 229 8.82 -10.50 -14.35
N PRO A 230 7.82 -9.70 -14.75
CA PRO A 230 8.00 -8.26 -14.96
C PRO A 230 8.46 -7.54 -13.69
N GLU A 231 8.10 -8.05 -12.51
CA GLU A 231 8.53 -7.52 -11.21
C GLU A 231 10.04 -7.63 -10.98
N ALA A 232 10.72 -8.55 -11.67
CA ALA A 232 12.17 -8.71 -11.56
C ALA A 232 12.91 -7.44 -11.98
N ALA A 233 12.38 -6.68 -12.94
CA ALA A 233 12.98 -5.46 -13.41
C ALA A 233 13.07 -4.39 -12.29
N ALA A 234 11.98 -4.13 -11.58
CA ALA A 234 11.97 -3.20 -10.46
C ALA A 234 12.87 -3.66 -9.30
N ALA A 235 12.88 -4.97 -9.01
CA ALA A 235 13.74 -5.51 -7.96
C ALA A 235 15.23 -5.46 -8.33
N ARG A 236 15.58 -5.72 -9.61
CA ARG A 236 16.96 -5.57 -10.13
C ARG A 236 17.45 -4.14 -10.03
N TYR A 237 16.63 -3.19 -10.47
CA TYR A 237 16.96 -1.78 -10.40
C TYR A 237 17.20 -1.32 -8.95
N GLY A 238 16.27 -1.67 -8.04
CA GLY A 238 16.43 -1.33 -6.62
C GLY A 238 17.69 -1.93 -5.99
N LEU A 239 18.01 -3.20 -6.29
CA LEU A 239 19.24 -3.82 -5.79
C LEU A 239 20.49 -3.24 -6.45
N ALA A 240 20.45 -2.90 -7.74
CA ALA A 240 21.54 -2.26 -8.44
C ALA A 240 21.86 -0.89 -7.84
N THR A 241 20.85 -0.10 -7.46
CA THR A 241 21.02 1.18 -6.77
C THR A 241 21.71 0.99 -5.41
N VAL A 242 21.31 -0.03 -4.65
CA VAL A 242 21.99 -0.37 -3.38
C VAL A 242 23.45 -0.73 -3.62
N SER A 243 23.74 -1.60 -4.61
CA SER A 243 25.11 -2.01 -4.96
C SER A 243 25.97 -0.84 -5.43
N GLU A 244 25.39 0.07 -6.22
CA GLU A 244 26.07 1.29 -6.67
C GLU A 244 26.51 2.17 -5.50
N LEU A 245 25.60 2.43 -4.56
CA LEU A 245 25.88 3.24 -3.38
C LEU A 245 26.92 2.62 -2.44
N HIS A 246 27.08 1.29 -2.46
CA HIS A 246 28.13 0.58 -1.76
C HIS A 246 29.45 0.50 -2.53
N GLY A 247 29.51 1.02 -3.75
CA GLY A 247 30.69 0.96 -4.61
C GLY A 247 30.92 -0.38 -5.30
N GLU A 248 29.88 -1.24 -5.34
CA GLU A 248 29.92 -2.56 -5.98
C GLU A 248 29.56 -2.45 -7.47
N PHE A 249 30.31 -1.64 -8.21
CA PHE A 249 29.98 -1.21 -9.58
C PHE A 249 29.84 -2.37 -10.58
N GLU A 250 30.66 -3.44 -10.46
CA GLU A 250 30.51 -4.61 -11.31
C GLU A 250 29.19 -5.37 -11.05
N THR A 251 28.75 -5.42 -9.80
CA THR A 251 27.48 -6.03 -9.40
C THR A 251 26.32 -5.19 -9.94
N THR A 252 26.41 -3.87 -9.85
CA THR A 252 25.46 -2.92 -10.42
C THR A 252 25.26 -3.17 -11.91
N GLU A 253 26.34 -3.22 -12.70
CA GLU A 253 26.25 -3.46 -14.15
C GLU A 253 25.64 -4.83 -14.48
N LYS A 254 26.00 -5.90 -13.75
CA LYS A 254 25.42 -7.25 -13.96
C LYS A 254 23.92 -7.26 -13.69
N LEU A 255 23.45 -6.54 -12.67
CA LEU A 255 22.03 -6.45 -12.33
C LEU A 255 21.25 -5.66 -13.39
N LEU A 256 21.85 -4.59 -13.97
CA LEU A 256 21.19 -3.72 -14.93
C LEU A 256 21.25 -4.24 -16.37
N SER A 257 22.25 -5.04 -16.73
CA SER A 257 22.42 -5.57 -18.09
C SER A 257 21.16 -6.19 -18.70
N PRO A 258 20.36 -7.01 -17.98
CA PRO A 258 19.11 -7.55 -18.53
C PRO A 258 18.03 -6.51 -18.77
N LEU A 259 18.12 -5.31 -18.18
CA LEU A 259 17.14 -4.23 -18.33
C LEU A 259 17.36 -3.38 -19.58
N LEU A 260 18.52 -3.51 -20.24
CA LEU A 260 18.88 -2.73 -21.42
C LEU A 260 18.25 -3.27 -22.71
N ASP A 261 17.58 -4.41 -22.68
CA ASP A 261 16.93 -4.99 -23.84
C ASP A 261 15.66 -4.20 -24.18
N ALA A 262 15.43 -4.01 -25.50
CA ALA A 262 14.35 -3.15 -26.03
C ALA A 262 12.90 -3.58 -25.71
N GLU A 263 12.73 -4.72 -25.06
CA GLU A 263 11.41 -5.25 -24.66
C GLU A 263 10.92 -4.66 -23.32
N HIS A 264 11.76 -3.90 -22.61
CA HIS A 264 11.41 -3.27 -21.33
C HIS A 264 10.78 -1.88 -21.53
N ASP A 265 10.06 -1.43 -20.50
CA ASP A 265 9.56 -0.05 -20.43
C ASP A 265 10.70 0.95 -20.67
N GLY A 266 10.51 1.85 -21.63
CA GLY A 266 11.51 2.83 -22.00
C GLY A 266 12.00 3.71 -20.84
N ALA A 267 11.14 3.99 -19.86
CA ALA A 267 11.53 4.71 -18.64
C ALA A 267 12.54 3.90 -17.81
N LEU A 268 12.30 2.59 -17.63
CA LEU A 268 13.20 1.73 -16.89
C LEU A 268 14.55 1.53 -17.61
N VAL A 269 14.54 1.47 -18.93
CA VAL A 269 15.77 1.42 -19.76
C VAL A 269 16.59 2.69 -19.57
N MET A 270 15.95 3.87 -19.57
CA MET A 270 16.62 5.16 -19.29
C MET A 270 17.20 5.20 -17.88
N GLU A 271 16.46 4.78 -16.88
CA GLU A 271 16.93 4.69 -15.50
C GLU A 271 18.15 3.75 -15.39
N ALA A 272 18.14 2.62 -16.09
CA ALA A 272 19.26 1.68 -16.10
C ALA A 272 20.51 2.31 -16.77
N HIS A 273 20.36 3.01 -17.88
CA HIS A 273 21.47 3.71 -18.52
C HIS A 273 22.03 4.84 -17.64
N GLU A 274 21.17 5.58 -16.96
CA GLU A 274 21.58 6.63 -16.01
C GLU A 274 22.45 6.06 -14.90
N LEU A 275 22.01 4.97 -14.25
CA LEU A 275 22.77 4.34 -13.17
C LEU A 275 24.08 3.70 -13.66
N ILE A 276 24.11 3.16 -14.91
CA ILE A 276 25.35 2.69 -15.53
C ILE A 276 26.29 3.85 -15.86
N ALA A 277 25.78 5.02 -16.26
CA ALA A 277 26.60 6.19 -16.47
C ALA A 277 27.31 6.64 -15.18
N CYS A 278 26.59 6.64 -14.06
CA CYS A 278 27.13 6.89 -12.72
C CYS A 278 28.21 5.85 -12.36
N SER A 279 27.87 4.58 -12.41
CA SER A 279 28.75 3.46 -12.05
C SER A 279 30.05 3.43 -12.88
N THR A 280 29.96 3.61 -14.19
CA THR A 280 31.11 3.63 -15.09
C THR A 280 31.98 4.87 -14.91
N PHE A 281 31.40 6.01 -14.51
CA PHE A 281 32.17 7.18 -14.13
C PHE A 281 33.06 6.88 -12.90
N HIS A 282 32.50 6.31 -11.84
CA HIS A 282 33.25 5.96 -10.62
C HIS A 282 34.34 4.92 -10.89
N GLN A 283 34.18 4.07 -11.88
CA GLN A 283 35.21 3.12 -12.35
C GLN A 283 36.31 3.78 -13.20
N GLY A 284 36.23 5.08 -13.52
CA GLY A 284 37.15 5.77 -14.41
C GLY A 284 36.92 5.47 -15.91
N ALA A 285 35.84 4.78 -16.26
CA ALA A 285 35.48 4.42 -17.63
C ALA A 285 34.70 5.58 -18.31
N PHE A 286 35.27 6.79 -18.35
CA PHE A 286 34.59 8.03 -18.69
C PHE A 286 33.91 8.01 -20.08
N VAL A 287 34.51 7.36 -21.09
CA VAL A 287 33.88 7.20 -22.41
C VAL A 287 32.62 6.37 -22.36
N ARG A 288 32.58 5.32 -21.53
CA ARG A 288 31.36 4.50 -21.30
C ARG A 288 30.31 5.29 -20.57
N SER A 289 30.70 6.06 -19.56
CA SER A 289 29.80 6.95 -18.81
C SER A 289 29.13 7.94 -19.76
N LEU A 290 29.90 8.67 -20.61
CA LEU A 290 29.34 9.57 -21.59
C LEU A 290 28.37 8.88 -22.56
N ARG A 291 28.72 7.70 -23.06
CA ARG A 291 27.85 6.95 -23.97
C ARG A 291 26.51 6.63 -23.34
N ASN A 292 26.47 6.11 -22.09
CA ASN A 292 25.23 5.79 -21.42
C ASN A 292 24.41 7.04 -21.10
N ALA A 293 25.04 8.10 -20.61
CA ALA A 293 24.36 9.37 -20.39
C ALA A 293 23.75 9.95 -21.65
N THR A 294 24.49 9.89 -22.80
CA THR A 294 23.99 10.36 -24.10
C THR A 294 22.75 9.58 -24.54
N MET A 295 22.69 8.26 -24.34
CA MET A 295 21.52 7.47 -24.69
C MET A 295 20.26 7.94 -23.95
N VAL A 296 20.40 8.32 -22.69
CA VAL A 296 19.29 8.91 -21.93
C VAL A 296 18.91 10.28 -22.50
N LEU A 297 19.90 11.16 -22.74
CA LEU A 297 19.65 12.53 -23.17
C LEU A 297 19.07 12.63 -24.58
N GLU A 298 19.42 11.72 -25.51
CA GLU A 298 18.87 11.66 -26.88
C GLU A 298 17.42 11.15 -26.91
N SER A 299 17.04 10.27 -25.97
CA SER A 299 15.67 9.75 -25.85
C SER A 299 14.79 10.53 -24.87
N TRP A 300 15.35 11.56 -24.23
CA TRP A 300 14.64 12.36 -23.24
C TRP A 300 13.57 13.25 -23.85
N ASP A 301 12.33 13.08 -23.39
CA ASP A 301 11.20 13.97 -23.69
C ASP A 301 10.65 14.52 -22.38
N GLU A 302 10.80 15.82 -22.16
CA GLU A 302 10.43 16.52 -20.92
C GLU A 302 8.91 16.49 -20.68
N ASP A 303 8.09 16.44 -21.75
CA ASP A 303 6.63 16.44 -21.69
C ASP A 303 6.06 15.02 -21.52
N ALA A 304 6.77 14.01 -22.01
CA ALA A 304 6.35 12.60 -21.93
C ALA A 304 6.78 11.91 -20.62
N TYR A 305 7.81 12.46 -19.94
CA TYR A 305 8.38 11.84 -18.76
C TYR A 305 7.59 12.23 -17.49
N SER A 306 6.57 11.46 -17.17
CA SER A 306 5.84 11.55 -15.92
C SER A 306 6.23 10.38 -14.98
N VAL A 307 7.47 10.37 -14.49
CA VAL A 307 7.83 9.39 -13.45
C VAL A 307 7.27 9.84 -12.12
N PRO A 308 6.55 8.97 -11.40
CA PRO A 308 6.25 9.20 -10.00
C PRO A 308 7.59 9.36 -9.27
N MET A 309 7.82 10.53 -8.65
CA MET A 309 9.03 10.87 -7.89
C MET A 309 9.41 9.84 -6.79
N SER A 310 8.61 8.80 -6.62
CA SER A 310 8.84 7.71 -5.67
C SER A 310 9.95 6.74 -6.06
N ARG A 311 10.43 6.74 -7.32
CA ARG A 311 11.48 5.81 -7.75
C ARG A 311 12.88 6.40 -7.65
N ILE A 312 13.06 7.68 -8.00
CA ILE A 312 14.38 8.34 -7.96
C ILE A 312 14.19 9.75 -7.40
N ALA A 313 15.03 10.14 -6.44
CA ALA A 313 15.06 11.50 -5.90
C ALA A 313 15.65 12.52 -6.92
N GLU A 314 16.14 12.07 -8.04
CA GLU A 314 16.86 12.88 -9.03
C GLU A 314 16.18 12.84 -10.40
N HIS A 315 16.27 13.96 -11.11
CA HIS A 315 15.76 14.11 -12.48
C HIS A 315 16.76 13.46 -13.45
N PRO A 316 16.42 12.36 -14.18
CA PRO A 316 17.41 11.58 -14.94
C PRO A 316 18.23 12.39 -15.94
N ALA A 317 17.59 13.33 -16.66
CA ALA A 317 18.32 14.19 -17.58
C ALA A 317 19.25 15.19 -16.87
N SER A 318 18.91 15.66 -15.66
CA SER A 318 19.82 16.48 -14.85
C SER A 318 21.01 15.67 -14.37
N SER A 319 20.76 14.46 -13.84
CA SER A 319 21.79 13.51 -13.41
C SER A 319 22.72 13.12 -14.55
N CYS A 320 22.19 12.76 -15.73
CA CYS A 320 22.98 12.42 -16.92
C CYS A 320 23.82 13.60 -17.41
N ASN A 321 23.32 14.83 -17.40
CA ASN A 321 24.14 16.01 -17.73
C ASN A 321 25.27 16.22 -16.70
N SER A 322 25.02 15.96 -15.41
CA SER A 322 26.05 16.04 -14.35
C SER A 322 27.17 15.02 -14.58
N TRP A 323 26.83 13.76 -14.83
CA TRP A 323 27.82 12.71 -15.11
C TRP A 323 28.57 12.98 -16.42
N SER A 324 27.87 13.49 -17.48
CA SER A 324 28.47 13.86 -18.73
C SER A 324 29.46 15.01 -18.57
N SER A 325 29.13 16.01 -17.76
CA SER A 325 30.02 17.13 -17.43
C SER A 325 31.30 16.64 -16.76
N LEU A 326 31.20 15.84 -15.72
CA LEU A 326 32.34 15.30 -14.97
C LEU A 326 33.21 14.41 -15.87
N ALA A 327 32.64 13.55 -16.69
CA ALA A 327 33.34 12.67 -17.59
C ALA A 327 34.02 13.46 -18.72
N SER A 328 33.37 14.49 -19.31
CA SER A 328 33.93 15.39 -20.30
C SER A 328 35.13 16.16 -19.75
N TRP A 329 35.02 16.64 -18.50
CA TRP A 329 36.15 17.32 -17.84
C TRP A 329 37.35 16.39 -17.67
N ALA A 330 37.13 15.17 -17.19
CA ALA A 330 38.17 14.16 -17.02
C ALA A 330 38.87 13.78 -18.34
N LEU A 331 38.15 13.87 -19.47
CA LEU A 331 38.67 13.62 -20.82
C LEU A 331 39.30 14.87 -21.46
N GLY A 332 39.30 16.03 -20.81
CA GLY A 332 39.89 17.27 -21.31
C GLY A 332 38.96 18.11 -22.19
N HIS A 333 37.66 17.81 -22.25
CA HIS A 333 36.67 18.54 -23.07
C HIS A 333 35.99 19.65 -22.24
N SER A 334 36.73 20.68 -21.87
CA SER A 334 36.32 21.73 -20.91
C SER A 334 35.05 22.48 -21.34
N ASP A 335 34.92 22.86 -22.64
CA ASP A 335 33.75 23.61 -23.11
C ASP A 335 32.46 22.75 -23.06
N ALA A 336 32.54 21.46 -23.43
CA ALA A 336 31.45 20.53 -23.34
C ALA A 336 31.06 20.28 -21.89
N SER A 337 32.04 20.14 -21.00
CA SER A 337 31.83 19.99 -19.57
C SER A 337 31.02 21.16 -18.98
N LEU A 338 31.42 22.41 -19.29
CA LEU A 338 30.74 23.60 -18.80
C LEU A 338 29.27 23.65 -19.29
N ALA A 339 29.05 23.45 -20.60
CA ALA A 339 27.71 23.48 -21.19
C ALA A 339 26.79 22.40 -20.56
N GLN A 340 27.32 21.22 -20.31
CA GLN A 340 26.57 20.13 -19.64
C GLN A 340 26.26 20.44 -18.16
N ALA A 341 27.21 21.05 -17.43
CA ALA A 341 26.99 21.49 -16.06
C ALA A 341 25.87 22.55 -15.95
N GLU A 342 25.92 23.56 -16.84
CA GLU A 342 24.88 24.59 -16.90
C GLU A 342 23.48 23.99 -17.20
N ARG A 343 23.44 23.00 -18.11
CA ARG A 343 22.20 22.33 -18.46
C ARG A 343 21.68 21.51 -17.30
N ALA A 344 22.53 20.80 -16.54
CA ALA A 344 22.16 20.04 -15.34
C ALA A 344 21.51 20.96 -14.30
N VAL A 345 22.11 22.13 -14.04
CA VAL A 345 21.59 23.13 -13.08
C VAL A 345 20.21 23.64 -13.54
N GLN A 346 20.07 24.03 -14.81
CA GLN A 346 18.79 24.50 -15.36
C GLN A 346 17.65 23.49 -15.20
N LEU A 347 17.92 22.20 -15.44
CA LEU A 347 16.95 21.13 -15.28
C LEU A 347 16.62 20.89 -13.81
N GLY A 348 17.62 20.93 -12.93
CA GLY A 348 17.45 20.80 -11.49
C GLY A 348 16.62 21.92 -10.88
N GLU A 349 16.87 23.18 -11.27
CA GLU A 349 16.09 24.35 -10.79
C GLU A 349 14.63 24.28 -11.22
N ARG A 350 14.32 23.87 -12.45
CA ARG A 350 12.96 23.68 -12.94
C ARG A 350 12.21 22.62 -12.13
N ASN A 351 12.89 21.52 -11.81
CA ASN A 351 12.31 20.44 -11.04
C ASN A 351 12.03 20.86 -9.58
N LEU A 352 12.94 21.60 -8.94
CA LEU A 352 12.73 22.19 -7.60
C LEU A 352 11.56 23.18 -7.60
N TYR A 353 11.39 23.98 -8.65
CA TYR A 353 10.26 24.91 -8.77
C TYR A 353 8.93 24.16 -8.93
N ALA A 354 8.89 23.12 -9.76
CA ALA A 354 7.72 22.26 -9.92
C ALA A 354 7.33 21.57 -8.60
N LEU A 355 8.31 21.10 -7.83
CA LEU A 355 8.14 20.55 -6.49
C LEU A 355 7.57 21.57 -5.49
N SER A 356 8.10 22.79 -5.48
CA SER A 356 7.65 23.85 -4.56
C SER A 356 6.21 24.28 -4.86
N THR A 357 5.81 24.28 -6.13
CA THR A 357 4.41 24.61 -6.53
C THR A 357 3.44 23.48 -6.23
N ALA A 358 3.84 22.21 -6.35
CA ALA A 358 3.01 21.06 -5.99
C ALA A 358 2.75 20.94 -4.48
N VAL A 359 3.68 21.42 -3.65
CA VAL A 359 3.51 21.45 -2.17
C VAL A 359 2.62 22.60 -1.69
N GLN A 360 2.40 23.63 -2.53
CA GLN A 360 1.55 24.80 -2.21
C GLN A 360 0.08 24.65 -2.66
N GLN A 361 -0.27 23.61 -3.40
CA GLN A 361 -1.63 23.24 -3.80
C GLN A 361 -2.18 22.12 -2.92
#